data_31d0c55c190871dae9eb866a008e45fd
#
_entry.id   31d0c55c190871dae9eb866a008e45fd
#
_cell.length_a   1.000
_cell.length_b   1.000
_cell.length_c   1.000
_cell.angle_alpha   90.00
_cell.angle_beta   90.00
_cell.angle_gamma   90.00
#
_symmetry.space_group_name_H-M   'P 1'
#
loop_
_entity.id
_entity.type
_entity.pdbx_description
1 polymer ?
#
loop_
_entity_poly.entity_id
_entity_poly.type
_entity_poly.pdbx_seq_one_letter_code
_entity_poly.pdbx_strand_id
1 'polypeptide(L)'
;MNNVFVYLEIEGTTVADVSLELLTKGRKLANQLGCQLEAVAAGNNLAGIEKQVLPFGVDKLHVFDAPGLFPYTSLPHSSVLINLFKEEKPQICLMGATVIGRDLGPRVSSALTSGLTADCTSLEIGNHEDKKEGKVYENLLYQIRPAFGVNIVATIVNPEHRPQMATVREGVMKKEILDADYKGEVINHDVAKYVPETDYVVKVIDRHVEKAKHNLKGAPIVIAGGYGMGSKEGFDMLFELAKELHAEVGASRAAVDAGYADHDRQIGQTGVTVRPKLYIACGISGQIQHIAGMQESGIIISINNDENAPINTIADYVINGTVEEVIPKMIKYYKSHSK
;
A
#
# COMPACT_ATOMS: atom_id res chain seq x y z
N MET A 1 -17.58 -22.62 -2.53
CA MET A 1 -16.61 -21.86 -1.71
C MET A 1 -16.90 -20.39 -1.91
N ASN A 2 -16.93 -19.60 -0.87
CA ASN A 2 -17.29 -18.19 -0.99
C ASN A 2 -16.12 -17.39 -1.56
N ASN A 3 -16.42 -16.23 -2.19
CA ASN A 3 -15.49 -15.51 -3.04
C ASN A 3 -14.48 -14.62 -2.28
N VAL A 4 -13.47 -14.12 -2.99
CA VAL A 4 -12.52 -13.13 -2.50
C VAL A 4 -13.05 -11.75 -2.87
N PHE A 5 -13.17 -10.86 -1.89
CA PHE A 5 -13.62 -9.49 -2.06
C PHE A 5 -12.51 -8.49 -1.85
N VAL A 6 -12.50 -7.43 -2.65
CA VAL A 6 -11.63 -6.27 -2.48
C VAL A 6 -12.49 -5.01 -2.37
N TYR A 7 -12.35 -4.28 -1.27
CA TYR A 7 -12.92 -2.94 -1.16
C TYR A 7 -12.04 -1.95 -1.91
N LEU A 8 -12.65 -1.18 -2.82
CA LEU A 8 -11.96 -0.19 -3.63
C LEU A 8 -12.03 1.18 -2.95
N GLU A 9 -10.87 1.73 -2.66
CA GLU A 9 -10.77 3.14 -2.28
C GLU A 9 -10.83 4.01 -3.54
N ILE A 10 -11.72 4.99 -3.51
CA ILE A 10 -12.01 5.84 -4.65
C ILE A 10 -11.84 7.31 -4.27
N GLU A 11 -11.03 8.01 -5.02
CA GLU A 11 -10.83 9.43 -4.92
C GLU A 11 -11.48 10.13 -6.13
N GLY A 12 -12.63 10.75 -5.89
CA GLY A 12 -13.47 11.27 -6.97
C GLY A 12 -13.97 10.15 -7.89
N THR A 13 -13.38 10.02 -9.07
CA THR A 13 -13.68 8.95 -10.05
C THR A 13 -12.51 8.00 -10.29
N THR A 14 -11.44 8.12 -9.50
CA THR A 14 -10.21 7.34 -9.69
C THR A 14 -10.04 6.31 -8.57
N VAL A 15 -9.76 5.07 -8.97
CA VAL A 15 -9.45 3.99 -8.02
C VAL A 15 -8.02 4.16 -7.52
N ALA A 16 -7.83 4.11 -6.20
CA ALA A 16 -6.51 4.24 -5.57
C ALA A 16 -5.59 3.06 -5.95
N ASP A 17 -4.30 3.33 -6.11
CA ASP A 17 -3.30 2.33 -6.52
C ASP A 17 -3.26 1.11 -5.60
N VAL A 18 -3.39 1.30 -4.29
CA VAL A 18 -3.45 0.20 -3.32
C VAL A 18 -4.60 -0.78 -3.64
N SER A 19 -5.75 -0.28 -4.08
CA SER A 19 -6.89 -1.12 -4.46
C SER A 19 -6.58 -1.93 -5.71
N LEU A 20 -5.90 -1.34 -6.70
CA LEU A 20 -5.47 -2.04 -7.92
C LEU A 20 -4.40 -3.11 -7.63
N GLU A 21 -3.49 -2.84 -6.70
CA GLU A 21 -2.55 -3.84 -6.18
C GLU A 21 -3.29 -5.00 -5.53
N LEU A 22 -4.32 -4.70 -4.73
CA LEU A 22 -5.14 -5.71 -4.06
C LEU A 22 -6.00 -6.52 -5.01
N LEU A 23 -6.48 -5.95 -6.12
CA LEU A 23 -7.16 -6.72 -7.17
C LEU A 23 -6.21 -7.76 -7.78
N THR A 24 -4.97 -7.37 -8.09
CA THR A 24 -3.95 -8.30 -8.60
C THR A 24 -3.70 -9.45 -7.62
N LYS A 25 -3.56 -9.15 -6.33
CA LYS A 25 -3.35 -10.17 -5.30
C LYS A 25 -4.60 -11.01 -5.08
N GLY A 26 -5.77 -10.38 -5.02
CA GLY A 26 -7.08 -11.02 -4.90
C GLY A 26 -7.33 -12.02 -6.01
N ARG A 27 -6.96 -11.70 -7.26
CA ARG A 27 -7.07 -12.64 -8.39
C ARG A 27 -6.22 -13.88 -8.18
N LYS A 28 -4.97 -13.71 -7.72
CA LYS A 28 -4.08 -14.85 -7.43
C LYS A 28 -4.65 -15.74 -6.30
N LEU A 29 -5.20 -15.14 -5.24
CA LEU A 29 -5.84 -15.87 -4.14
C LEU A 29 -7.12 -16.59 -4.61
N ALA A 30 -7.97 -15.91 -5.38
CA ALA A 30 -9.20 -16.49 -5.91
C ALA A 30 -8.91 -17.69 -6.84
N ASN A 31 -7.87 -17.61 -7.68
CA ASN A 31 -7.43 -18.71 -8.52
C ASN A 31 -6.95 -19.92 -7.69
N GLN A 32 -6.20 -19.68 -6.61
CA GLN A 32 -5.75 -20.76 -5.71
C GLN A 32 -6.93 -21.42 -4.98
N LEU A 33 -7.96 -20.65 -4.63
CA LEU A 33 -9.16 -21.14 -3.97
C LEU A 33 -10.19 -21.73 -4.94
N GLY A 34 -10.04 -21.56 -6.25
CA GLY A 34 -11.03 -21.96 -7.25
C GLY A 34 -12.36 -21.20 -7.12
N CYS A 35 -12.31 -19.90 -6.78
CA CYS A 35 -13.49 -19.05 -6.60
C CYS A 35 -13.37 -17.75 -7.39
N GLN A 36 -14.38 -16.89 -7.31
CA GLN A 36 -14.41 -15.61 -8.01
C GLN A 36 -13.69 -14.51 -7.22
N LEU A 37 -13.17 -13.53 -7.96
CA LEU A 37 -12.74 -12.24 -7.43
C LEU A 37 -13.87 -11.23 -7.59
N GLU A 38 -14.32 -10.63 -6.50
CA GLU A 38 -15.33 -9.60 -6.49
C GLU A 38 -14.76 -8.29 -5.93
N ALA A 39 -15.24 -7.17 -6.43
CA ALA A 39 -14.82 -5.85 -5.97
C ALA A 39 -16.01 -5.01 -5.56
N VAL A 40 -15.81 -4.14 -4.56
CA VAL A 40 -16.85 -3.23 -4.06
C VAL A 40 -16.39 -1.79 -4.25
N ALA A 41 -17.12 -1.05 -5.07
CA ALA A 41 -16.95 0.37 -5.33
C ALA A 41 -18.09 1.14 -4.64
N ALA A 42 -17.77 2.02 -3.69
CA ALA A 42 -18.73 2.89 -3.02
C ALA A 42 -18.26 4.35 -3.16
N GLY A 43 -19.11 5.21 -3.71
CA GLY A 43 -18.76 6.60 -3.98
C GLY A 43 -19.86 7.40 -4.65
N ASN A 44 -19.46 8.41 -5.41
CA ASN A 44 -20.38 9.26 -6.16
C ASN A 44 -19.84 9.53 -7.58
N ASN A 45 -20.73 9.48 -8.58
CA ASN A 45 -20.38 9.63 -10.00
C ASN A 45 -19.39 8.54 -10.49
N LEU A 46 -19.69 7.28 -10.22
CA LEU A 46 -18.84 6.13 -10.52
C LEU A 46 -18.99 5.60 -11.95
N ALA A 47 -19.71 6.30 -12.83
CA ALA A 47 -19.86 5.87 -14.22
C ALA A 47 -18.50 5.66 -14.90
N GLY A 48 -18.27 4.47 -15.47
CA GLY A 48 -17.02 4.12 -16.14
C GLY A 48 -15.94 3.55 -15.22
N ILE A 49 -16.21 3.38 -13.91
CA ILE A 49 -15.25 2.84 -12.96
C ILE A 49 -14.83 1.41 -13.32
N GLU A 50 -15.71 0.65 -13.98
CA GLU A 50 -15.45 -0.70 -14.45
C GLU A 50 -14.23 -0.80 -15.36
N LYS A 51 -13.93 0.23 -16.16
CA LYS A 51 -12.76 0.27 -17.05
C LYS A 51 -11.43 0.28 -16.30
N GLN A 52 -11.44 0.76 -15.05
CA GLN A 52 -10.24 0.77 -14.20
C GLN A 52 -10.08 -0.55 -13.43
N VAL A 53 -11.16 -1.31 -13.25
CA VAL A 53 -11.23 -2.43 -12.31
C VAL A 53 -11.22 -3.78 -13.02
N LEU A 54 -12.07 -3.97 -14.04
CA LEU A 54 -12.22 -5.25 -14.73
C LEU A 54 -10.91 -5.78 -15.34
N PRO A 55 -10.00 -4.95 -15.90
CA PRO A 55 -8.74 -5.44 -16.46
C PRO A 55 -7.84 -6.22 -15.47
N PHE A 56 -8.08 -6.12 -14.17
CA PHE A 56 -7.38 -6.88 -13.14
C PHE A 56 -7.98 -8.28 -12.88
N GLY A 57 -8.97 -8.69 -13.69
CA GLY A 57 -9.59 -10.00 -13.61
C GLY A 57 -10.71 -10.07 -12.57
N VAL A 58 -11.45 -8.98 -12.38
CA VAL A 58 -12.61 -8.93 -11.48
C VAL A 58 -13.81 -9.58 -12.15
N ASP A 59 -14.33 -10.64 -11.54
CA ASP A 59 -15.49 -11.39 -12.06
C ASP A 59 -16.79 -10.66 -11.82
N LYS A 60 -16.91 -9.98 -10.64
CA LYS A 60 -18.07 -9.14 -10.31
C LYS A 60 -17.64 -7.83 -9.65
N LEU A 61 -18.20 -6.74 -10.13
CA LEU A 61 -18.04 -5.41 -9.56
C LEU A 61 -19.36 -4.93 -8.98
N HIS A 62 -19.44 -4.81 -7.66
CA HIS A 62 -20.57 -4.24 -6.94
C HIS A 62 -20.40 -2.73 -6.86
N VAL A 63 -21.31 -1.98 -7.47
CA VAL A 63 -21.25 -0.51 -7.52
C VAL A 63 -22.36 0.08 -6.65
N PHE A 64 -21.94 0.92 -5.71
CA PHE A 64 -22.81 1.74 -4.85
C PHE A 64 -22.54 3.21 -5.17
N ASP A 65 -23.36 3.80 -6.02
CA ASP A 65 -23.19 5.17 -6.52
C ASP A 65 -24.27 6.09 -5.95
N ALA A 66 -23.91 6.94 -5.00
CA ALA A 66 -24.80 7.93 -4.40
C ALA A 66 -24.05 9.15 -3.85
N PRO A 67 -24.64 10.36 -3.87
CA PRO A 67 -24.00 11.57 -3.37
C PRO A 67 -23.55 11.48 -1.91
N GLY A 68 -24.27 10.72 -1.06
CA GLY A 68 -23.94 10.54 0.36
C GLY A 68 -22.74 9.64 0.64
N LEU A 69 -22.18 8.97 -0.40
CA LEU A 69 -21.01 8.11 -0.26
C LEU A 69 -19.69 8.82 -0.62
N PHE A 70 -19.74 10.08 -1.01
CA PHE A 70 -18.53 10.88 -1.25
C PHE A 70 -18.70 12.31 -0.71
N PRO A 71 -17.71 12.85 0.00
CA PRO A 71 -16.47 12.23 0.49
C PRO A 71 -16.73 11.08 1.47
N TYR A 72 -15.71 10.22 1.66
CA TYR A 72 -15.78 9.09 2.59
C TYR A 72 -16.26 9.52 3.99
N THR A 73 -17.25 8.78 4.51
CA THR A 73 -17.66 8.83 5.92
C THR A 73 -17.86 7.40 6.43
N SER A 74 -17.50 7.15 7.68
CA SER A 74 -17.38 5.79 8.23
C SER A 74 -18.68 4.98 8.21
N LEU A 75 -19.79 5.58 8.65
CA LEU A 75 -21.04 4.81 8.84
C LEU A 75 -21.66 4.35 7.52
N PRO A 76 -21.87 5.20 6.50
CA PRO A 76 -22.44 4.76 5.23
C PRO A 76 -21.62 3.66 4.55
N HIS A 77 -20.30 3.81 4.49
CA HIS A 77 -19.42 2.80 3.89
C HIS A 77 -19.39 1.50 4.70
N SER A 78 -19.46 1.58 6.04
CA SER A 78 -19.56 0.40 6.89
C SER A 78 -20.85 -0.36 6.60
N SER A 79 -21.99 0.33 6.50
CA SER A 79 -23.28 -0.28 6.23
C SER A 79 -23.36 -0.92 4.85
N VAL A 80 -22.76 -0.30 3.82
CA VAL A 80 -22.62 -0.93 2.50
C VAL A 80 -21.95 -2.30 2.63
N LEU A 81 -20.76 -2.35 3.24
CA LEU A 81 -19.98 -3.60 3.33
C LEU A 81 -20.64 -4.62 4.26
N ILE A 82 -21.14 -4.20 5.42
CA ILE A 82 -21.76 -5.12 6.38
C ILE A 82 -22.99 -5.79 5.77
N ASN A 83 -23.85 -5.03 5.10
CA ASN A 83 -25.07 -5.58 4.52
C ASN A 83 -24.77 -6.43 3.29
N LEU A 84 -23.87 -5.99 2.41
CA LEU A 84 -23.42 -6.79 1.27
C LEU A 84 -22.79 -8.12 1.75
N PHE A 85 -21.94 -8.09 2.77
CA PHE A 85 -21.26 -9.30 3.25
C PHE A 85 -22.17 -10.25 4.04
N LYS A 86 -23.28 -9.78 4.60
CA LYS A 86 -24.32 -10.66 5.12
C LYS A 86 -25.05 -11.44 4.02
N GLU A 87 -25.21 -10.83 2.84
CA GLU A 87 -25.81 -11.45 1.66
C GLU A 87 -24.83 -12.40 0.96
N GLU A 88 -23.66 -11.90 0.57
CA GLU A 88 -22.67 -12.59 -0.27
C GLU A 88 -21.76 -13.57 0.50
N LYS A 89 -21.60 -13.38 1.81
CA LYS A 89 -20.81 -14.24 2.72
C LYS A 89 -19.39 -14.50 2.21
N PRO A 90 -18.57 -13.48 2.00
CA PRO A 90 -17.22 -13.64 1.44
C PRO A 90 -16.34 -14.55 2.29
N GLN A 91 -15.42 -15.27 1.62
CA GLN A 91 -14.36 -16.03 2.28
C GLN A 91 -13.25 -15.11 2.80
N ILE A 92 -12.87 -14.14 1.98
CA ILE A 92 -11.79 -13.20 2.24
C ILE A 92 -12.27 -11.78 1.87
N CYS A 93 -11.85 -10.79 2.66
CA CYS A 93 -12.00 -9.38 2.31
C CYS A 93 -10.68 -8.65 2.50
N LEU A 94 -10.22 -7.97 1.45
CA LEU A 94 -9.00 -7.19 1.42
C LEU A 94 -9.30 -5.70 1.31
N MET A 95 -8.54 -4.87 2.04
CA MET A 95 -8.62 -3.41 2.03
C MET A 95 -7.21 -2.82 2.07
N GLY A 96 -7.00 -1.59 1.61
CA GLY A 96 -5.75 -0.87 1.83
C GLY A 96 -5.52 -0.56 3.31
N ALA A 97 -4.28 -0.58 3.78
CA ALA A 97 -3.93 -0.10 5.13
C ALA A 97 -3.74 1.42 5.15
N THR A 98 -4.61 2.13 4.48
CA THR A 98 -4.71 3.58 4.40
C THR A 98 -5.47 4.15 5.60
N VAL A 99 -5.66 5.46 5.64
CA VAL A 99 -6.52 6.11 6.66
C VAL A 99 -7.95 5.56 6.57
N ILE A 100 -8.47 5.37 5.34
CA ILE A 100 -9.83 4.84 5.12
C ILE A 100 -9.91 3.38 5.56
N GLY A 101 -9.03 2.51 5.10
CA GLY A 101 -9.10 1.09 5.43
C GLY A 101 -8.84 0.80 6.91
N ARG A 102 -8.04 1.62 7.59
CA ARG A 102 -7.79 1.52 9.03
C ARG A 102 -8.98 1.98 9.89
N ASP A 103 -9.87 2.81 9.36
CA ASP A 103 -11.14 3.16 10.00
C ASP A 103 -12.24 2.15 9.65
N LEU A 104 -12.41 1.83 8.37
CA LEU A 104 -13.50 0.99 7.86
C LEU A 104 -13.33 -0.49 8.25
N GLY A 105 -12.13 -1.04 8.09
CA GLY A 105 -11.87 -2.47 8.32
C GLY A 105 -12.25 -2.96 9.71
N PRO A 106 -11.81 -2.31 10.82
CA PRO A 106 -12.19 -2.71 12.17
C PRO A 106 -13.71 -2.63 12.44
N ARG A 107 -14.39 -1.65 11.86
CA ARG A 107 -15.86 -1.52 12.02
C ARG A 107 -16.59 -2.68 11.37
N VAL A 108 -16.23 -3.01 10.13
CA VAL A 108 -16.84 -4.13 9.39
C VAL A 108 -16.51 -5.46 10.08
N SER A 109 -15.26 -5.67 10.46
CA SER A 109 -14.79 -6.86 11.17
C SER A 109 -15.57 -7.07 12.49
N SER A 110 -15.70 -6.02 13.30
CA SER A 110 -16.44 -6.08 14.56
C SER A 110 -17.91 -6.40 14.35
N ALA A 111 -18.57 -5.76 13.40
CA ALA A 111 -19.99 -5.98 13.12
C ALA A 111 -20.30 -7.39 12.59
N LEU A 112 -19.34 -8.00 11.87
CA LEU A 112 -19.47 -9.36 11.35
C LEU A 112 -18.91 -10.42 12.31
N THR A 113 -18.41 -10.02 13.46
CA THR A 113 -17.72 -10.90 14.42
C THR A 113 -16.60 -11.71 13.75
N SER A 114 -15.84 -11.06 12.89
CA SER A 114 -14.72 -11.67 12.16
C SER A 114 -13.36 -11.11 12.59
N GLY A 115 -12.26 -11.78 12.24
CA GLY A 115 -10.92 -11.32 12.56
C GLY A 115 -10.37 -10.41 11.45
N LEU A 116 -9.67 -9.36 11.84
CA LEU A 116 -8.94 -8.46 10.94
C LEU A 116 -7.47 -8.38 11.33
N THR A 117 -6.57 -8.67 10.38
CA THR A 117 -5.14 -8.38 10.56
C THR A 117 -4.78 -7.08 9.85
N ALA A 118 -4.21 -6.16 10.62
CA ALA A 118 -3.84 -4.85 10.10
C ALA A 118 -2.42 -4.81 9.55
N ASP A 119 -2.23 -4.04 8.45
CA ASP A 119 -0.91 -3.66 7.91
C ASP A 119 -0.08 -4.85 7.42
N CYS A 120 -0.73 -5.79 6.73
CA CYS A 120 -0.09 -6.95 6.14
C CYS A 120 0.87 -6.54 5.01
N THR A 121 1.95 -7.30 4.88
CA THR A 121 2.94 -7.15 3.80
C THR A 121 2.96 -8.34 2.85
N SER A 122 2.44 -9.50 3.27
CA SER A 122 2.20 -10.65 2.40
C SER A 122 0.92 -11.37 2.76
N LEU A 123 0.33 -12.04 1.77
CA LEU A 123 -0.89 -12.83 1.89
C LEU A 123 -0.71 -14.15 1.11
N GLU A 124 -1.05 -15.28 1.72
CA GLU A 124 -0.90 -16.60 1.12
C GLU A 124 -2.07 -17.50 1.49
N ILE A 125 -2.34 -18.54 0.71
CA ILE A 125 -3.29 -19.58 1.08
C ILE A 125 -2.52 -20.77 1.63
N GLY A 126 -2.98 -21.29 2.77
CA GLY A 126 -2.37 -22.45 3.40
C GLY A 126 -3.33 -23.23 4.31
N ASN A 127 -2.83 -24.31 4.89
CA ASN A 127 -3.58 -25.16 5.83
C ASN A 127 -2.98 -25.00 7.23
N HIS A 128 -3.81 -24.91 8.25
CA HIS A 128 -3.39 -24.79 9.63
C HIS A 128 -3.90 -25.96 10.47
N GLU A 129 -2.99 -26.60 11.17
CA GLU A 129 -3.31 -27.66 12.13
C GLU A 129 -3.34 -27.07 13.54
N ASP A 130 -4.51 -27.11 14.17
CA ASP A 130 -4.60 -26.84 15.60
C ASP A 130 -4.19 -28.11 16.37
N LYS A 131 -2.96 -28.10 16.88
CA LYS A 131 -2.40 -29.24 17.61
C LYS A 131 -3.10 -29.52 18.95
N LYS A 132 -3.86 -28.56 19.49
CA LYS A 132 -4.59 -28.76 20.76
C LYS A 132 -5.90 -29.50 20.52
N GLU A 133 -6.58 -29.19 19.44
CA GLU A 133 -7.86 -29.77 19.07
C GLU A 133 -7.71 -30.93 18.05
N GLY A 134 -6.53 -31.12 17.48
CA GLY A 134 -6.28 -32.10 16.43
C GLY A 134 -7.06 -31.82 15.14
N LYS A 135 -7.43 -30.56 14.91
CA LYS A 135 -8.27 -30.14 13.80
C LYS A 135 -7.43 -29.46 12.71
N VAL A 136 -7.61 -29.90 11.47
CA VAL A 136 -6.96 -29.26 10.30
C VAL A 136 -7.98 -28.33 9.64
N TYR A 137 -7.57 -27.07 9.50
CA TYR A 137 -8.31 -26.06 8.76
C TYR A 137 -7.61 -25.85 7.41
N GLU A 138 -8.37 -26.06 6.32
CA GLU A 138 -7.86 -25.95 4.97
C GLU A 138 -8.20 -24.60 4.33
N ASN A 139 -7.38 -24.17 3.37
CA ASN A 139 -7.61 -22.97 2.56
C ASN A 139 -7.80 -21.68 3.38
N LEU A 140 -6.99 -21.50 4.42
CA LEU A 140 -6.96 -20.29 5.21
C LEU A 140 -6.11 -19.21 4.56
N LEU A 141 -6.48 -17.96 4.78
CA LEU A 141 -5.66 -16.82 4.46
C LEU A 141 -4.56 -16.65 5.52
N TYR A 142 -3.31 -16.86 5.15
CA TYR A 142 -2.14 -16.47 5.93
C TYR A 142 -1.91 -14.98 5.77
N GLN A 143 -2.10 -14.26 6.86
CA GLN A 143 -2.01 -12.81 6.95
C GLN A 143 -0.67 -12.47 7.57
N ILE A 144 0.32 -12.14 6.74
CA ILE A 144 1.71 -11.97 7.16
C ILE A 144 2.01 -10.49 7.33
N ARG A 145 2.51 -10.14 8.49
CA ARG A 145 2.90 -8.77 8.82
C ARG A 145 4.19 -8.71 9.61
N PRO A 146 4.98 -7.63 9.51
CA PRO A 146 6.10 -7.39 10.42
C PRO A 146 5.60 -7.31 11.87
N ALA A 147 6.29 -8.00 12.78
CA ALA A 147 6.10 -7.90 14.22
C ALA A 147 7.20 -7.01 14.83
N PHE A 148 7.22 -6.87 16.15
CA PHE A 148 8.26 -6.13 16.85
C PHE A 148 9.63 -6.79 16.67
N GLY A 149 10.63 -6.03 16.18
CA GLY A 149 12.01 -6.48 15.98
C GLY A 149 12.42 -6.57 14.51
N VAL A 150 13.74 -6.69 14.29
CA VAL A 150 14.38 -6.45 12.98
C VAL A 150 14.03 -7.51 11.94
N ASN A 151 13.65 -8.75 12.33
CA ASN A 151 13.39 -9.84 11.39
C ASN A 151 12.26 -10.77 11.83
N ILE A 152 11.31 -10.27 12.62
CA ILE A 152 10.20 -11.09 13.08
C ILE A 152 8.98 -10.77 12.22
N VAL A 153 8.47 -11.75 11.51
CA VAL A 153 7.16 -11.70 10.84
C VAL A 153 6.17 -12.57 11.60
N ALA A 154 4.96 -12.06 11.79
CA ALA A 154 3.86 -12.82 12.34
C ALA A 154 2.96 -13.30 11.19
N THR A 155 2.70 -14.61 11.16
CA THR A 155 1.65 -15.20 10.32
C THR A 155 0.41 -15.40 11.17
N ILE A 156 -0.66 -14.70 10.82
CA ILE A 156 -1.92 -14.71 11.55
C ILE A 156 -2.96 -15.44 10.70
N VAL A 157 -3.75 -16.29 11.34
CA VAL A 157 -4.83 -17.04 10.71
C VAL A 157 -6.14 -16.82 11.46
N ASN A 158 -7.24 -16.85 10.73
CA ASN A 158 -8.59 -16.80 11.30
C ASN A 158 -9.39 -18.04 10.83
N PRO A 159 -9.32 -19.15 11.59
CA PRO A 159 -9.84 -20.42 11.11
C PRO A 159 -11.37 -20.50 11.13
N GLU A 160 -12.07 -19.85 12.06
CA GLU A 160 -13.48 -20.11 12.32
C GLU A 160 -14.42 -19.06 11.72
N HIS A 161 -14.03 -17.79 11.74
CA HIS A 161 -14.92 -16.70 11.34
C HIS A 161 -14.65 -16.23 9.89
N ARG A 162 -15.69 -15.70 9.25
CA ARG A 162 -15.65 -15.17 7.88
C ARG A 162 -16.33 -13.78 7.83
N PRO A 163 -15.86 -12.93 6.92
CA PRO A 163 -14.68 -13.07 6.06
C PRO A 163 -13.38 -13.06 6.85
N GLN A 164 -12.32 -13.70 6.33
CA GLN A 164 -10.96 -13.46 6.81
C GLN A 164 -10.52 -12.10 6.28
N MET A 165 -10.33 -11.12 7.16
CA MET A 165 -10.09 -9.74 6.74
C MET A 165 -8.64 -9.33 6.94
N ALA A 166 -8.09 -8.61 5.96
CA ALA A 166 -6.77 -8.02 6.05
C ALA A 166 -6.77 -6.59 5.52
N THR A 167 -6.12 -5.67 6.23
CA THR A 167 -5.64 -4.45 5.59
C THR A 167 -4.20 -4.65 5.16
N VAL A 168 -3.86 -4.17 3.96
CA VAL A 168 -2.56 -4.39 3.32
C VAL A 168 -1.87 -3.07 3.08
N ARG A 169 -0.59 -3.01 3.43
CA ARG A 169 0.22 -1.79 3.26
C ARG A 169 0.29 -1.41 1.78
N GLU A 170 0.18 -0.12 1.49
CA GLU A 170 0.37 0.39 0.13
C GLU A 170 1.78 0.08 -0.40
N GLY A 171 1.87 -0.20 -1.69
CA GLY A 171 3.14 -0.41 -2.36
C GLY A 171 3.83 -1.74 -2.04
N VAL A 172 3.22 -2.68 -1.30
CA VAL A 172 3.80 -4.01 -1.02
C VAL A 172 3.30 -5.11 -1.96
N MET A 173 2.22 -4.87 -2.69
CA MET A 173 1.72 -5.80 -3.70
C MET A 173 1.99 -5.25 -5.10
N LYS A 174 2.06 -6.14 -6.09
CA LYS A 174 2.24 -5.72 -7.47
C LYS A 174 0.92 -5.28 -8.08
N LYS A 175 0.94 -4.25 -8.92
CA LYS A 175 -0.16 -3.81 -9.76
C LYS A 175 0.06 -4.35 -11.18
N GLU A 176 -0.66 -5.38 -11.58
CA GLU A 176 -0.51 -6.07 -12.87
C GLU A 176 -1.88 -6.25 -13.51
N ILE A 177 -2.07 -5.71 -14.72
CA ILE A 177 -3.26 -5.95 -15.53
C ILE A 177 -3.21 -7.41 -16.01
N LEU A 178 -4.30 -8.13 -15.80
CA LEU A 178 -4.44 -9.51 -16.25
C LEU A 178 -4.79 -9.57 -17.74
N ASP A 179 -5.83 -8.84 -18.14
CA ASP A 179 -6.35 -8.79 -19.49
C ASP A 179 -7.09 -7.46 -19.67
N ALA A 180 -6.64 -6.63 -20.62
CA ALA A 180 -7.24 -5.32 -20.88
C ALA A 180 -8.71 -5.41 -21.32
N ASP A 181 -9.11 -6.53 -21.92
CA ASP A 181 -10.45 -6.78 -22.44
C ASP A 181 -11.29 -7.71 -21.53
N TYR A 182 -10.83 -7.93 -20.28
CA TYR A 182 -11.53 -8.81 -19.33
C TYR A 182 -12.95 -8.31 -19.09
N LYS A 183 -13.90 -9.26 -19.18
CA LYS A 183 -15.32 -8.98 -19.02
C LYS A 183 -15.83 -9.60 -17.73
N GLY A 184 -16.13 -8.77 -16.77
CA GLY A 184 -16.82 -9.14 -15.53
C GLY A 184 -18.24 -8.58 -15.52
N GLU A 185 -19.03 -9.06 -14.60
CA GLU A 185 -20.38 -8.57 -14.33
C GLU A 185 -20.30 -7.27 -13.52
N VAL A 186 -21.08 -6.26 -13.88
CA VAL A 186 -21.24 -5.01 -13.12
C VAL A 186 -22.63 -4.97 -12.51
N ILE A 187 -22.70 -4.94 -11.19
CA ILE A 187 -23.94 -4.96 -10.42
C ILE A 187 -24.15 -3.59 -9.76
N ASN A 188 -25.10 -2.83 -10.24
CA ASN A 188 -25.46 -1.55 -9.63
C ASN A 188 -26.50 -1.78 -8.53
N HIS A 189 -26.15 -1.39 -7.29
CA HIS A 189 -27.00 -1.55 -6.13
C HIS A 189 -27.78 -0.27 -5.82
N ASP A 190 -29.00 -0.45 -5.36
CA ASP A 190 -29.79 0.62 -4.75
C ASP A 190 -29.25 0.90 -3.35
N VAL A 191 -28.51 1.99 -3.21
CA VAL A 191 -27.82 2.36 -1.96
C VAL A 191 -28.78 2.45 -0.77
N ALA A 192 -30.01 2.90 -0.98
CA ALA A 192 -31.01 3.04 0.09
C ALA A 192 -31.39 1.71 0.76
N LYS A 193 -31.17 0.57 0.09
CA LYS A 193 -31.38 -0.76 0.68
C LYS A 193 -30.25 -1.19 1.61
N TYR A 194 -29.06 -0.62 1.44
CA TYR A 194 -27.86 -1.00 2.19
C TYR A 194 -27.49 0.01 3.27
N VAL A 195 -27.82 1.29 3.06
CA VAL A 195 -27.44 2.39 3.95
C VAL A 195 -28.70 3.07 4.49
N PRO A 196 -29.02 2.91 5.77
CA PRO A 196 -30.15 3.60 6.38
C PRO A 196 -29.85 5.11 6.49
N GLU A 197 -30.87 5.94 6.42
CA GLU A 197 -30.73 7.41 6.53
C GLU A 197 -30.06 7.85 7.84
N THR A 198 -30.22 7.06 8.90
CA THR A 198 -29.59 7.29 10.20
C THR A 198 -28.06 7.24 10.18
N ASP A 199 -27.45 6.74 9.13
CA ASP A 199 -25.98 6.65 9.03
C ASP A 199 -25.35 7.92 8.45
N TYR A 200 -26.15 8.80 7.85
CA TYR A 200 -25.69 10.10 7.33
C TYR A 200 -25.64 11.18 8.43
N VAL A 201 -25.03 10.85 9.57
CA VAL A 201 -24.94 11.75 10.74
C VAL A 201 -23.84 12.80 10.63
N VAL A 202 -22.91 12.62 9.70
CA VAL A 202 -21.78 13.53 9.46
C VAL A 202 -21.91 14.14 8.07
N LYS A 203 -21.80 15.45 7.99
CA LYS A 203 -21.72 16.19 6.73
C LYS A 203 -20.35 16.80 6.58
N VAL A 204 -19.62 16.45 5.53
CA VAL A 204 -18.36 17.12 5.18
C VAL A 204 -18.70 18.50 4.62
N ILE A 205 -18.25 19.55 5.31
CA ILE A 205 -18.51 20.96 4.94
C ILE A 205 -17.46 21.44 3.95
N ASP A 206 -16.20 21.06 4.17
CA ASP A 206 -15.07 21.45 3.34
C ASP A 206 -14.03 20.33 3.32
N ARG A 207 -13.30 20.22 2.23
CA ARG A 207 -12.25 19.23 2.02
C ARG A 207 -11.04 19.88 1.37
N HIS A 208 -9.97 20.00 2.12
CA HIS A 208 -8.69 20.47 1.62
C HIS A 208 -7.82 19.27 1.22
N VAL A 209 -7.48 19.20 -0.06
CA VAL A 209 -6.59 18.16 -0.59
C VAL A 209 -5.27 18.83 -0.96
N GLU A 210 -4.24 18.57 -0.18
CA GLU A 210 -2.89 18.98 -0.56
C GLU A 210 -2.41 18.10 -1.72
N LYS A 211 -2.08 18.74 -2.84
CA LYS A 211 -1.42 18.03 -3.93
C LYS A 211 -0.01 17.65 -3.48
N ALA A 212 0.33 16.38 -3.58
CA ALA A 212 1.69 15.93 -3.36
C ALA A 212 2.64 16.76 -4.24
N LYS A 213 3.56 17.50 -3.62
CA LYS A 213 4.54 18.33 -4.32
C LYS A 213 5.56 17.48 -5.09
N HIS A 214 5.74 16.23 -4.68
CA HIS A 214 6.74 15.31 -5.16
C HIS A 214 6.16 13.94 -5.47
N ASN A 215 6.58 13.33 -6.58
CA ASN A 215 6.08 12.02 -7.00
C ASN A 215 7.07 10.90 -6.63
N LEU A 216 7.35 10.74 -5.34
CA LEU A 216 8.27 9.69 -4.87
C LEU A 216 7.79 8.26 -5.22
N LYS A 217 6.48 8.00 -5.15
CA LYS A 217 5.91 6.66 -5.44
C LYS A 217 6.10 6.24 -6.90
N GLY A 218 5.99 7.18 -7.83
CA GLY A 218 6.09 6.92 -9.27
C GLY A 218 7.49 7.13 -9.86
N ALA A 219 8.46 7.58 -9.07
CA ALA A 219 9.78 7.90 -9.56
C ALA A 219 10.58 6.62 -9.92
N PRO A 220 11.15 6.52 -11.14
CA PRO A 220 11.99 5.39 -11.52
C PRO A 220 13.34 5.38 -10.79
N ILE A 221 13.80 6.55 -10.34
CA ILE A 221 15.05 6.73 -9.58
C ILE A 221 14.73 7.60 -8.35
N VAL A 222 15.14 7.14 -7.18
CA VAL A 222 15.05 7.90 -5.93
C VAL A 222 16.44 8.03 -5.31
N ILE A 223 16.79 9.25 -4.93
CA ILE A 223 18.00 9.56 -4.17
C ILE A 223 17.56 10.03 -2.80
N ALA A 224 17.91 9.31 -1.76
CA ALA A 224 17.44 9.60 -0.40
C ALA A 224 18.60 10.03 0.51
N GLY A 225 18.40 11.12 1.23
CA GLY A 225 19.33 11.63 2.22
C GLY A 225 18.97 11.22 3.64
N GLY A 226 19.98 10.84 4.41
CA GLY A 226 19.87 10.59 5.84
C GLY A 226 20.34 11.76 6.70
N TYR A 227 20.37 11.52 8.01
CA TYR A 227 20.96 12.47 8.96
C TYR A 227 22.45 12.73 8.68
N GLY A 228 23.15 11.74 8.07
CA GLY A 228 24.53 11.85 7.65
C GLY A 228 24.81 12.89 6.54
N MET A 229 23.76 13.52 5.97
CA MET A 229 23.90 14.70 5.09
C MET A 229 24.33 15.97 5.86
N GLY A 230 24.24 15.97 7.19
CA GLY A 230 24.77 16.99 8.08
C GLY A 230 23.95 18.27 8.17
N SER A 231 23.30 18.72 7.11
CA SER A 231 22.50 19.95 7.09
C SER A 231 21.49 19.98 5.94
N LYS A 232 20.67 21.03 5.91
CA LYS A 232 19.76 21.32 4.80
C LYS A 232 20.55 21.62 3.50
N GLU A 233 21.66 22.34 3.60
CA GLU A 233 22.55 22.66 2.49
C GLU A 233 23.21 21.37 1.93
N GLY A 234 23.44 20.36 2.79
CA GLY A 234 23.89 19.04 2.35
C GLY A 234 22.92 18.36 1.38
N PHE A 235 21.61 18.62 1.52
CA PHE A 235 20.61 18.12 0.58
C PHE A 235 20.66 18.79 -0.79
N ASP A 236 21.27 19.97 -0.94
CA ASP A 236 21.39 20.64 -2.24
C ASP A 236 22.22 19.79 -3.22
N MET A 237 23.20 19.03 -2.73
CA MET A 237 23.97 18.08 -3.56
C MET A 237 23.07 16.94 -4.08
N LEU A 238 22.08 16.49 -3.29
CA LEU A 238 21.14 15.47 -3.72
C LEU A 238 20.20 16.00 -4.80
N PHE A 239 19.73 17.24 -4.64
CA PHE A 239 18.90 17.88 -5.66
C PHE A 239 19.66 18.11 -6.96
N GLU A 240 20.96 18.46 -6.90
CA GLU A 240 21.80 18.58 -8.08
C GLU A 240 21.97 17.22 -8.78
N LEU A 241 22.29 16.16 -8.03
CA LEU A 241 22.41 14.81 -8.58
C LEU A 241 21.08 14.31 -9.15
N ALA A 242 19.97 14.58 -8.45
CA ALA A 242 18.63 14.20 -8.87
C ALA A 242 18.23 14.86 -10.19
N LYS A 243 18.61 16.11 -10.39
CA LYS A 243 18.37 16.84 -11.65
C LYS A 243 19.09 16.16 -12.82
N GLU A 244 20.32 15.76 -12.64
CA GLU A 244 21.10 15.09 -13.69
C GLU A 244 20.55 13.69 -14.03
N LEU A 245 20.08 12.96 -13.01
CA LEU A 245 19.55 11.59 -13.16
C LEU A 245 18.04 11.54 -13.45
N HIS A 246 17.36 12.69 -13.53
CA HIS A 246 15.88 12.76 -13.59
C HIS A 246 15.23 11.97 -12.46
N ALA A 247 15.77 12.11 -11.25
CA ALA A 247 15.36 11.41 -10.04
C ALA A 247 14.51 12.28 -9.11
N GLU A 248 13.78 11.65 -8.20
CA GLU A 248 13.17 12.34 -7.06
C GLU A 248 14.06 12.23 -5.81
N VAL A 249 14.00 13.28 -4.97
CA VAL A 249 14.77 13.32 -3.71
C VAL A 249 13.86 12.95 -2.56
N GLY A 250 14.25 11.87 -1.84
CA GLY A 250 13.63 11.44 -0.61
C GLY A 250 14.49 11.72 0.63
N ALA A 251 13.94 11.46 1.81
CA ALA A 251 14.62 11.67 3.07
C ALA A 251 14.30 10.57 4.10
N SER A 252 15.24 10.29 4.99
CA SER A 252 14.95 9.50 6.17
C SER A 252 14.16 10.34 7.20
N ARG A 253 13.44 9.68 8.11
CA ARG A 253 12.74 10.37 9.20
C ARG A 253 13.68 11.27 10.01
N ALA A 254 14.87 10.79 10.35
CA ALA A 254 15.84 11.57 11.13
C ALA A 254 16.27 12.86 10.42
N ALA A 255 16.38 12.85 9.08
CA ALA A 255 16.68 14.05 8.30
C ALA A 255 15.49 15.03 8.27
N VAL A 256 14.26 14.52 8.18
CA VAL A 256 13.03 15.33 8.26
C VAL A 256 12.87 15.94 9.65
N ASP A 257 13.03 15.15 10.70
CA ASP A 257 12.93 15.62 12.10
C ASP A 257 14.01 16.68 12.41
N ALA A 258 15.18 16.62 11.74
CA ALA A 258 16.24 17.62 11.81
C ALA A 258 15.98 18.86 10.93
N GLY A 259 14.91 18.89 10.14
CA GLY A 259 14.57 20.01 9.26
C GLY A 259 15.39 20.08 7.97
N TYR A 260 16.09 19.00 7.57
CA TYR A 260 16.89 18.98 6.33
C TYR A 260 16.02 18.83 5.09
N ALA A 261 14.87 18.18 5.21
CA ALA A 261 13.90 18.00 4.13
C ALA A 261 12.46 18.11 4.65
N ASP A 262 11.53 18.42 3.74
CA ASP A 262 10.11 18.50 4.06
C ASP A 262 9.53 17.11 4.36
N HIS A 263 8.45 17.07 5.17
CA HIS A 263 7.82 15.82 5.61
C HIS A 263 7.25 14.98 4.45
N ASP A 264 6.82 15.60 3.36
CA ASP A 264 6.31 14.93 2.16
C ASP A 264 7.38 14.14 1.38
N ARG A 265 8.67 14.32 1.73
CA ARG A 265 9.82 13.55 1.22
C ARG A 265 10.20 12.37 2.10
N GLN A 266 9.53 12.17 3.23
CA GLN A 266 9.88 11.12 4.17
C GLN A 266 9.62 9.73 3.58
N ILE A 267 10.65 8.88 3.55
CA ILE A 267 10.57 7.46 3.14
C ILE A 267 10.69 6.57 4.37
N GLY A 268 9.81 5.58 4.47
CA GLY A 268 9.82 4.61 5.55
C GLY A 268 8.42 4.15 5.96
N GLN A 269 8.34 3.43 7.06
CA GLN A 269 7.10 2.86 7.59
C GLN A 269 6.03 3.92 7.93
N THR A 270 6.44 5.11 8.35
CA THR A 270 5.57 6.24 8.69
C THR A 270 5.57 7.33 7.63
N GLY A 271 6.21 7.10 6.50
CA GLY A 271 6.26 7.98 5.34
C GLY A 271 5.79 7.29 4.08
N VAL A 272 6.36 7.68 2.95
CA VAL A 272 6.07 7.09 1.65
C VAL A 272 6.83 5.76 1.48
N THR A 273 6.16 4.72 1.01
CA THR A 273 6.80 3.49 0.51
C THR A 273 7.10 3.67 -0.97
N VAL A 274 8.35 3.39 -1.38
CA VAL A 274 8.84 3.57 -2.75
C VAL A 274 9.41 2.27 -3.31
N ARG A 275 9.33 2.11 -4.65
CA ARG A 275 9.86 0.96 -5.40
C ARG A 275 10.52 1.43 -6.70
N PRO A 276 11.53 2.30 -6.63
CA PRO A 276 12.22 2.75 -7.82
C PRO A 276 13.01 1.59 -8.44
N LYS A 277 13.36 1.74 -9.72
CA LYS A 277 14.34 0.86 -10.35
C LYS A 277 15.73 1.01 -9.74
N LEU A 278 16.05 2.22 -9.27
CA LEU A 278 17.29 2.56 -8.60
C LEU A 278 17.04 3.42 -7.37
N TYR A 279 17.52 2.97 -6.23
CA TYR A 279 17.52 3.70 -4.96
C TYR A 279 18.94 4.01 -4.50
N ILE A 280 19.27 5.28 -4.29
CA ILE A 280 20.58 5.71 -3.80
C ILE A 280 20.42 6.25 -2.38
N ALA A 281 20.92 5.53 -1.39
CA ALA A 281 20.89 5.90 0.01
C ALA A 281 22.16 6.67 0.39
N CYS A 282 22.05 7.95 0.74
CA CYS A 282 23.17 8.84 1.04
C CYS A 282 23.17 9.20 2.55
N GLY A 283 24.16 8.74 3.30
CA GLY A 283 24.28 9.01 4.73
C GLY A 283 23.08 8.51 5.55
N ILE A 284 22.51 7.38 5.18
CA ILE A 284 21.36 6.72 5.85
C ILE A 284 21.89 5.54 6.66
N SER A 285 21.53 5.44 7.94
CA SER A 285 21.94 4.31 8.80
C SER A 285 21.23 3.00 8.42
N GLY A 286 19.99 3.07 7.92
CA GLY A 286 19.23 1.86 7.58
C GLY A 286 18.50 1.25 8.76
N GLN A 287 17.85 2.07 9.57
CA GLN A 287 16.90 1.57 10.58
C GLN A 287 15.76 0.84 9.86
N ILE A 288 15.23 -0.21 10.50
CA ILE A 288 14.22 -1.09 9.91
C ILE A 288 12.98 -0.34 9.39
N GLN A 289 12.62 0.76 10.06
CA GLN A 289 11.47 1.58 9.64
C GLN A 289 11.73 2.27 8.30
N HIS A 290 12.98 2.64 8.01
CA HIS A 290 13.38 3.19 6.72
C HIS A 290 13.45 2.10 5.66
N ILE A 291 14.11 0.99 5.99
CA ILE A 291 14.26 -0.18 5.11
C ILE A 291 12.88 -0.69 4.64
N ALA A 292 11.90 -0.77 5.54
CA ALA A 292 10.53 -1.19 5.21
C ALA A 292 9.85 -0.31 4.15
N GLY A 293 10.32 0.91 3.94
CA GLY A 293 9.79 1.82 2.92
C GLY A 293 10.52 1.76 1.57
N MET A 294 11.65 1.01 1.43
CA MET A 294 12.43 1.05 0.20
C MET A 294 13.09 -0.29 -0.22
N GLN A 295 13.03 -1.31 0.60
CA GLN A 295 13.71 -2.60 0.37
C GLN A 295 13.30 -3.32 -0.93
N GLU A 296 12.11 -3.00 -1.47
CA GLU A 296 11.61 -3.56 -2.71
C GLU A 296 12.09 -2.79 -3.96
N SER A 297 13.09 -1.91 -3.81
CA SER A 297 13.74 -1.23 -4.93
C SER A 297 14.50 -2.22 -5.82
N GLY A 298 14.60 -1.93 -7.11
CA GLY A 298 15.24 -2.84 -8.08
C GLY A 298 16.74 -2.98 -7.85
N ILE A 299 17.42 -1.86 -7.60
CA ILE A 299 18.86 -1.77 -7.26
C ILE A 299 18.98 -0.77 -6.11
N ILE A 300 19.75 -1.14 -5.10
CA ILE A 300 20.04 -0.29 -3.93
C ILE A 300 21.53 0.02 -3.87
N ILE A 301 21.88 1.30 -3.90
CA ILE A 301 23.25 1.79 -3.69
C ILE A 301 23.32 2.49 -2.34
N SER A 302 24.23 2.09 -1.48
CA SER A 302 24.52 2.77 -0.22
C SER A 302 25.81 3.59 -0.34
N ILE A 303 25.73 4.87 0.02
CA ILE A 303 26.90 5.76 0.20
C ILE A 303 26.96 6.09 1.68
N ASN A 304 27.93 5.53 2.38
CA ASN A 304 28.06 5.65 3.82
C ASN A 304 29.53 5.65 4.25
N ASN A 305 29.85 6.42 5.27
CA ASN A 305 31.16 6.41 5.92
C ASN A 305 31.25 5.40 7.07
N ASP A 306 30.12 4.82 7.49
CA ASP A 306 30.07 3.72 8.46
C ASP A 306 29.95 2.38 7.70
N GLU A 307 31.01 1.60 7.72
CA GLU A 307 31.08 0.27 7.09
C GLU A 307 30.05 -0.71 7.68
N ASN A 308 29.66 -0.49 8.95
CA ASN A 308 28.71 -1.34 9.67
C ASN A 308 27.28 -0.83 9.63
N ALA A 309 27.00 0.19 8.84
CA ALA A 309 25.63 0.71 8.73
C ALA A 309 24.66 -0.39 8.27
N PRO A 310 23.52 -0.62 8.95
CA PRO A 310 22.56 -1.67 8.58
C PRO A 310 22.06 -1.60 7.12
N ILE A 311 22.01 -0.42 6.52
CA ILE A 311 21.63 -0.25 5.10
C ILE A 311 22.55 -1.04 4.15
N ASN A 312 23.83 -1.21 4.53
CA ASN A 312 24.82 -1.92 3.70
C ASN A 312 24.48 -3.41 3.56
N THR A 313 23.71 -3.99 4.49
CA THR A 313 23.32 -5.41 4.46
C THR A 313 22.28 -5.73 3.39
N ILE A 314 21.56 -4.71 2.91
CA ILE A 314 20.53 -4.86 1.89
C ILE A 314 20.90 -4.16 0.58
N ALA A 315 22.01 -3.44 0.55
CA ALA A 315 22.47 -2.73 -0.65
C ALA A 315 23.15 -3.71 -1.63
N ASP A 316 22.84 -3.57 -2.91
CA ASP A 316 23.52 -4.29 -3.99
C ASP A 316 24.95 -3.75 -4.20
N TYR A 317 25.13 -2.44 -3.95
CA TYR A 317 26.44 -1.77 -4.04
C TYR A 317 26.65 -0.87 -2.82
N VAL A 318 27.81 -1.04 -2.19
CA VAL A 318 28.25 -0.22 -1.06
C VAL A 318 29.43 0.63 -1.47
N ILE A 319 29.30 1.94 -1.36
CA ILE A 319 30.37 2.91 -1.55
C ILE A 319 30.76 3.44 -0.18
N ASN A 320 31.92 2.98 0.31
CA ASN A 320 32.46 3.46 1.57
C ASN A 320 33.14 4.81 1.36
N GLY A 321 32.59 5.86 1.92
CA GLY A 321 33.07 7.23 1.81
C GLY A 321 32.08 8.25 2.30
N THR A 322 32.49 9.49 2.38
CA THR A 322 31.59 10.58 2.77
C THR A 322 30.75 11.04 1.58
N VAL A 323 29.56 11.55 1.88
CA VAL A 323 28.65 12.06 0.84
C VAL A 323 29.27 13.24 0.06
N GLU A 324 30.04 14.09 0.76
CA GLU A 324 30.75 15.25 0.20
C GLU A 324 31.84 14.85 -0.79
N GLU A 325 32.44 13.66 -0.64
CA GLU A 325 33.47 13.16 -1.56
C GLU A 325 32.87 12.41 -2.74
N VAL A 326 31.81 11.65 -2.52
CA VAL A 326 31.24 10.71 -3.51
C VAL A 326 30.29 11.44 -4.46
N ILE A 327 29.32 12.20 -3.94
CA ILE A 327 28.25 12.79 -4.76
C ILE A 327 28.79 13.78 -5.81
N PRO A 328 29.71 14.70 -5.50
CA PRO A 328 30.27 15.59 -6.52
C PRO A 328 31.02 14.85 -7.64
N LYS A 329 31.66 13.72 -7.30
CA LYS A 329 32.33 12.88 -8.32
C LYS A 329 31.32 12.19 -9.23
N MET A 330 30.20 11.72 -8.68
CA MET A 330 29.12 11.15 -9.46
C MET A 330 28.52 12.19 -10.42
N ILE A 331 28.20 13.38 -9.93
CA ILE A 331 27.68 14.48 -10.75
C ILE A 331 28.63 14.81 -11.90
N LYS A 332 29.92 14.99 -11.58
CA LYS A 332 30.96 15.30 -12.59
C LYS A 332 31.06 14.20 -13.62
N TYR A 333 31.10 12.95 -13.20
CA TYR A 333 31.20 11.79 -14.10
C TYR A 333 30.01 11.74 -15.04
N TYR A 334 28.78 11.85 -14.49
CA TYR A 334 27.57 11.79 -15.28
C TYR A 334 27.51 12.94 -16.31
N LYS A 335 27.75 14.18 -15.90
CA LYS A 335 27.80 15.34 -16.81
C LYS A 335 28.84 15.19 -17.97
N SER A 336 29.90 14.44 -17.74
CA SER A 336 30.94 14.23 -18.77
C SER A 336 30.64 13.06 -19.71
N HIS A 337 29.72 12.13 -19.33
CA HIS A 337 29.46 10.90 -20.08
C HIS A 337 28.01 10.77 -20.56
N SER A 338 27.06 11.59 -20.04
CA SER A 338 25.71 11.69 -20.59
C SER A 338 25.75 12.56 -21.85
N LYS A 339 25.67 11.93 -23.00
CA LYS A 339 25.44 12.58 -24.31
C LYS A 339 24.03 12.33 -24.75
#